data_bdbfef7ca16cfbd937d085165450e17c
#
_entry.id   bdbfef7ca16cfbd937d085165450e17c
#
_cell.length_a   1.000
_cell.length_b   1.000
_cell.length_c   1.000
_cell.angle_alpha   90.00
_cell.angle_beta   90.00
_cell.angle_gamma   90.00
#
_symmetry.space_group_name_H-M   'P 1'
#
loop_
_entity.id
_entity.type
_entity.pdbx_description
1 polymer ?
#
loop_
_entity_poly.entity_id
_entity_poly.type
_entity_poly.pdbx_seq_one_letter_code
_entity_poly.pdbx_strand_id
1 'polypeptide(L)'
;MDTNVLIHLVDRRDARHKIVRAALRELRRVGHQLQIAPQNVAEFWNVVTRPVKQNGLGLTPKDADRSLKLIERLFSLMPENSMVYSTWRQLVVEHGISGVQVHDARLVAVMKTHDVTHILTFNISDFTRYAQIGIVAVNPSNI
;
A
#
# COMPACT_ATOMS: atom_id res chain seq x y z
N MET A 1 3.18 -0.90 -2.94
CA MET A 1 3.07 -1.10 -1.47
C MET A 1 1.62 -0.98 -1.08
N ASP A 2 1.12 -1.85 -0.20
CA ASP A 2 -0.21 -1.70 0.39
C ASP A 2 -0.16 -0.79 1.64
N THR A 3 -1.25 -0.10 1.94
CA THR A 3 -1.36 0.83 3.07
C THR A 3 -1.15 0.14 4.41
N ASN A 4 -1.56 -1.12 4.58
CA ASN A 4 -1.36 -1.87 5.83
C ASN A 4 0.13 -1.99 6.20
N VAL A 5 1.02 -2.12 5.22
CA VAL A 5 2.47 -2.18 5.45
C VAL A 5 3.01 -0.84 5.95
N LEU A 6 2.50 0.28 5.44
CA LEU A 6 2.89 1.62 5.89
C LEU A 6 2.47 1.87 7.35
N ILE A 7 1.27 1.41 7.72
CA ILE A 7 0.77 1.52 9.10
C ILE A 7 1.67 0.75 10.06
N HIS A 8 1.97 -0.53 9.75
CA HIS A 8 2.87 -1.35 10.59
C HIS A 8 4.32 -0.83 10.60
N LEU A 9 4.73 -0.10 9.57
CA LEU A 9 6.06 0.55 9.55
C LEU A 9 6.17 1.66 10.60
N VAL A 10 5.10 2.41 10.86
CA VAL A 10 5.12 3.55 11.79
C VAL A 10 4.65 3.19 13.20
N ASP A 11 3.78 2.21 13.37
CA ASP A 11 3.36 1.76 14.70
C ASP A 11 4.41 0.82 15.32
N ARG A 12 5.32 1.42 16.09
CA ARG A 12 6.40 0.69 16.78
C ARG A 12 5.92 -0.31 17.84
N ARG A 13 4.67 -0.23 18.27
CA ARG A 13 4.06 -1.14 19.25
C ARG A 13 3.52 -2.40 18.59
N ASP A 14 3.27 -2.35 17.27
CA ASP A 14 2.78 -3.50 16.52
C ASP A 14 3.90 -4.55 16.34
N ALA A 15 3.56 -5.82 16.55
CA ALA A 15 4.50 -6.94 16.39
C ALA A 15 5.06 -7.04 14.95
N ARG A 16 4.28 -6.61 13.95
CA ARG A 16 4.66 -6.60 12.52
C ARG A 16 5.67 -5.50 12.18
N HIS A 17 5.86 -4.50 13.06
CA HIS A 17 6.82 -3.42 12.82
C HIS A 17 8.23 -3.94 12.46
N LYS A 18 8.73 -4.91 13.25
CA LYS A 18 10.06 -5.51 13.02
C LYS A 18 10.11 -6.28 11.69
N ILE A 19 9.05 -7.02 11.38
CA ILE A 19 8.91 -7.78 10.12
C ILE A 19 8.98 -6.84 8.93
N VAL A 20 8.15 -5.79 8.92
CA VAL A 20 8.14 -4.80 7.84
C VAL A 20 9.51 -4.15 7.66
N ARG A 21 10.17 -3.74 8.75
CA ARG A 21 11.51 -3.13 8.67
C ARG A 21 12.57 -4.07 8.10
N ALA A 22 12.51 -5.36 8.46
CA ALA A 22 13.42 -6.36 7.92
C ALA A 22 13.18 -6.55 6.40
N ALA A 23 11.93 -6.75 6.03
CA ALA A 23 11.54 -6.91 4.62
C ALA A 23 11.96 -5.71 3.75
N LEU A 24 11.69 -4.48 4.18
CA LEU A 24 12.07 -3.28 3.44
C LEU A 24 13.57 -3.11 3.31
N ARG A 25 14.34 -3.50 4.33
CA ARG A 25 15.81 -3.46 4.27
C ARG A 25 16.32 -4.47 3.24
N GLU A 26 15.79 -5.69 3.26
CA GLU A 26 16.19 -6.74 2.34
C GLU A 26 15.83 -6.39 0.89
N LEU A 27 14.61 -5.96 0.62
CA LEU A 27 14.20 -5.53 -0.72
C LEU A 27 15.11 -4.43 -1.29
N ARG A 28 15.51 -3.47 -0.46
CA ARG A 28 16.46 -2.44 -0.88
C ARG A 28 17.86 -2.99 -1.12
N ARG A 29 18.31 -3.91 -0.27
CA ARG A 29 19.63 -4.54 -0.39
C ARG A 29 19.79 -5.26 -1.73
N VAL A 30 18.71 -5.88 -2.21
CA VAL A 30 18.69 -6.59 -3.50
C VAL A 30 18.30 -5.68 -4.68
N GLY A 31 18.17 -4.37 -4.46
CA GLY A 31 17.99 -3.37 -5.52
C GLY A 31 16.54 -3.08 -5.92
N HIS A 32 15.54 -3.58 -5.19
CA HIS A 32 14.15 -3.25 -5.50
C HIS A 32 13.82 -1.78 -5.20
N GLN A 33 13.09 -1.16 -6.12
CA GLN A 33 12.49 0.16 -5.90
C GLN A 33 11.19 0.03 -5.11
N LEU A 34 11.09 0.77 -4.01
CA LEU A 34 9.91 0.78 -3.16
C LEU A 34 9.03 1.97 -3.53
N GLN A 35 7.77 1.68 -3.88
CA GLN A 35 6.85 2.70 -4.40
C GLN A 35 5.51 2.69 -3.66
N ILE A 36 4.90 3.87 -3.54
CA ILE A 36 3.56 4.10 -3.01
C ILE A 36 2.72 4.93 -3.99
N ALA A 37 1.40 4.80 -3.90
CA ALA A 37 0.45 5.63 -4.66
C ALA A 37 -0.09 6.77 -3.77
N PRO A 38 -0.60 7.87 -4.35
CA PRO A 38 -1.30 8.93 -3.60
C PRO A 38 -2.45 8.39 -2.74
N GLN A 39 -3.15 7.35 -3.21
CA GLN A 39 -4.17 6.65 -2.44
C GLN A 39 -3.63 6.10 -1.12
N ASN A 40 -2.44 5.46 -1.13
CA ASN A 40 -1.84 4.94 0.10
C ASN A 40 -1.57 6.05 1.13
N VAL A 41 -1.20 7.24 0.67
CA VAL A 41 -0.98 8.42 1.54
C VAL A 41 -2.29 8.84 2.20
N ALA A 42 -3.39 8.94 1.44
CA ALA A 42 -4.70 9.33 1.96
C ALA A 42 -5.26 8.30 2.95
N GLU A 43 -5.17 7.01 2.63
CA GLU A 43 -5.60 5.91 3.50
C GLU A 43 -4.75 5.84 4.77
N PHE A 44 -3.44 5.95 4.63
CA PHE A 44 -2.51 6.03 5.76
C PHE A 44 -2.90 7.17 6.71
N TRP A 45 -3.09 8.38 6.19
CA TRP A 45 -3.48 9.54 6.98
C TRP A 45 -4.79 9.30 7.74
N ASN A 46 -5.81 8.76 7.05
CA ASN A 46 -7.09 8.42 7.67
C ASN A 46 -6.91 7.46 8.85
N VAL A 47 -6.14 6.38 8.68
CA VAL A 47 -5.96 5.36 9.73
C VAL A 47 -5.13 5.89 10.90
N VAL A 48 -4.02 6.58 10.64
CA VAL A 48 -3.13 7.02 11.73
C VAL A 48 -3.72 8.15 12.58
N THR A 49 -4.59 8.99 11.99
CA THR A 49 -5.25 10.09 12.72
C THR A 49 -6.57 9.70 13.35
N ARG A 50 -7.19 8.60 12.90
CA ARG A 50 -8.44 8.09 13.46
C ARG A 50 -8.26 7.70 14.92
N PRO A 51 -9.27 7.92 15.80
CA PRO A 51 -9.18 7.55 17.22
C PRO A 51 -8.86 6.08 17.44
N VAL A 52 -8.09 5.77 18.49
CA VAL A 52 -7.70 4.39 18.85
C VAL A 52 -8.91 3.47 19.05
N LYS A 53 -9.99 3.97 19.68
CA LYS A 53 -11.25 3.23 19.85
C LYS A 53 -11.99 2.91 18.55
N GLN A 54 -11.55 3.49 17.44
CA GLN A 54 -12.06 3.24 16.09
C GLN A 54 -11.01 2.55 15.20
N ASN A 55 -10.12 1.77 15.79
CA ASN A 55 -9.01 1.08 15.10
C ASN A 55 -8.03 2.03 14.37
N GLY A 56 -7.83 3.22 14.90
CA GLY A 56 -6.79 4.15 14.44
C GLY A 56 -5.62 4.20 15.41
N LEU A 57 -4.60 5.00 15.08
CA LEU A 57 -3.44 5.21 15.96
C LEU A 57 -3.61 6.45 16.86
N GLY A 58 -4.61 7.30 16.60
CA GLY A 58 -4.90 8.50 17.38
C GLY A 58 -3.81 9.57 17.29
N LEU A 59 -3.03 9.58 16.22
CA LEU A 59 -1.99 10.59 16.03
C LEU A 59 -2.60 11.96 15.77
N THR A 60 -1.92 13.01 16.26
CA THR A 60 -2.22 14.37 15.82
C THR A 60 -1.85 14.54 14.35
N PRO A 61 -2.45 15.48 13.60
CA PRO A 61 -2.04 15.81 12.24
C PRO A 61 -0.53 16.11 12.11
N LYS A 62 0.05 16.76 13.12
CA LYS A 62 1.48 17.05 13.17
C LYS A 62 2.36 15.80 13.27
N ASP A 63 1.93 14.81 14.05
CA ASP A 63 2.66 13.56 14.20
C ASP A 63 2.45 12.63 12.98
N ALA A 64 1.26 12.68 12.39
CA ALA A 64 0.99 12.00 11.11
C ALA A 64 1.88 12.56 9.98
N ASP A 65 2.04 13.88 9.88
CA ASP A 65 2.95 14.53 8.93
C ASP A 65 4.42 14.10 9.13
N ARG A 66 4.88 14.02 10.39
CA ARG A 66 6.23 13.49 10.68
C ARG A 66 6.42 12.05 10.20
N SER A 67 5.40 11.22 10.40
CA SER A 67 5.42 9.82 9.95
C SER A 67 5.39 9.72 8.41
N LEU A 68 4.58 10.58 7.76
CA LEU A 68 4.52 10.65 6.31
C LEU A 68 5.86 11.09 5.71
N LYS A 69 6.54 12.09 6.27
CA LYS A 69 7.89 12.50 5.85
C LYS A 69 8.91 11.36 5.92
N LEU A 70 8.77 10.45 6.90
CA LEU A 70 9.61 9.24 6.94
C LEU A 70 9.27 8.30 5.77
N ILE A 71 7.99 8.11 5.47
CA ILE A 71 7.54 7.28 4.35
C ILE A 71 8.07 7.86 3.03
N GLU A 72 7.93 9.15 2.79
CA GLU A 72 8.41 9.84 1.58
C GLU A 72 9.92 9.71 1.34
N ARG A 73 10.72 9.59 2.41
CA ARG A 73 12.17 9.30 2.31
C ARG A 73 12.46 7.85 1.93
N LEU A 74 11.52 6.96 2.21
CA LEU A 74 11.69 5.52 2.01
C LEU A 74 11.07 5.05 0.68
N PHE A 75 10.10 5.73 0.15
CA PHE A 75 9.31 5.30 -1.00
C PHE A 75 9.22 6.40 -2.05
N SER A 76 9.30 6.02 -3.31
CA SER A 76 8.99 6.91 -4.42
C SER A 76 7.47 6.95 -4.63
N LEU A 77 6.93 8.13 -4.87
CA LEU A 77 5.51 8.29 -5.20
C LEU A 77 5.27 7.98 -6.69
N MET A 78 4.35 7.08 -6.98
CA MET A 78 3.81 6.87 -8.32
C MET A 78 2.76 7.97 -8.57
N PRO A 79 2.98 8.92 -9.48
CA PRO A 79 2.02 10.00 -9.69
C PRO A 79 0.73 9.47 -10.33
N GLU A 80 -0.39 10.14 -10.05
CA GLU A 80 -1.63 9.92 -10.80
C GLU A 80 -1.40 10.27 -12.27
N ASN A 81 -1.95 9.47 -13.17
CA ASN A 81 -1.97 9.76 -14.59
C ASN A 81 -3.36 9.52 -15.20
N SER A 82 -3.58 10.01 -16.41
CA SER A 82 -4.90 9.95 -17.07
C SER A 82 -5.41 8.53 -17.35
N MET A 83 -4.51 7.53 -17.35
CA MET A 83 -4.88 6.13 -17.62
C MET A 83 -5.43 5.40 -16.40
N VAL A 84 -5.16 5.89 -15.17
CA VAL A 84 -5.57 5.21 -13.93
C VAL A 84 -7.08 4.99 -13.89
N TYR A 85 -7.86 6.00 -14.23
CA TYR A 85 -9.33 5.90 -14.20
C TYR A 85 -9.87 4.84 -15.19
N SER A 86 -9.42 4.87 -16.42
CA SER A 86 -9.88 3.90 -17.44
C SER A 86 -9.46 2.47 -17.09
N THR A 87 -8.22 2.29 -16.63
CA THR A 87 -7.70 1.00 -16.19
C THR A 87 -8.48 0.46 -14.98
N TRP A 88 -8.72 1.32 -13.98
CA TRP A 88 -9.53 0.95 -12.82
C TRP A 88 -10.94 0.52 -13.21
N ARG A 89 -11.63 1.31 -14.05
CA ARG A 89 -12.98 1.00 -14.52
C ARG A 89 -13.04 -0.36 -15.23
N GLN A 90 -12.04 -0.64 -16.07
CA GLN A 90 -11.93 -1.93 -16.75
C GLN A 90 -11.77 -3.07 -15.72
N LEU A 91 -10.85 -2.96 -14.77
CA LEU A 91 -10.61 -3.96 -13.74
C LEU A 91 -11.86 -4.25 -12.89
N VAL A 92 -12.58 -3.20 -12.47
CA VAL A 92 -13.79 -3.34 -11.66
C VAL A 92 -14.88 -4.13 -12.40
N VAL A 93 -15.06 -3.88 -13.70
CA VAL A 93 -16.05 -4.60 -14.53
C VAL A 93 -15.59 -6.03 -14.79
N GLU A 94 -14.36 -6.24 -15.27
CA GLU A 94 -13.84 -7.54 -15.66
C GLU A 94 -13.76 -8.53 -14.48
N HIS A 95 -13.41 -8.04 -13.29
CA HIS A 95 -13.29 -8.89 -12.11
C HIS A 95 -14.53 -8.88 -11.19
N GLY A 96 -15.63 -8.24 -11.61
CA GLY A 96 -16.87 -8.19 -10.83
C GLY A 96 -16.69 -7.59 -9.43
N ILE A 97 -15.90 -6.51 -9.32
CA ILE A 97 -15.50 -5.94 -8.03
C ILE A 97 -16.60 -5.05 -7.48
N SER A 98 -16.90 -5.18 -6.19
CA SER A 98 -17.90 -4.40 -5.49
C SER A 98 -17.45 -3.98 -4.09
N GLY A 99 -18.15 -2.99 -3.51
CA GLY A 99 -17.89 -2.51 -2.16
C GLY A 99 -16.46 -2.00 -1.97
N VAL A 100 -15.88 -2.26 -0.81
CA VAL A 100 -14.55 -1.74 -0.42
C VAL A 100 -13.39 -2.23 -1.30
N GLN A 101 -13.58 -3.35 -2.01
CA GLN A 101 -12.57 -3.91 -2.91
C GLN A 101 -12.24 -3.00 -4.11
N VAL A 102 -13.06 -1.98 -4.39
CA VAL A 102 -12.78 -0.97 -5.42
C VAL A 102 -11.50 -0.18 -5.13
N HIS A 103 -11.11 -0.07 -3.86
CA HIS A 103 -9.86 0.60 -3.46
C HIS A 103 -8.63 -0.22 -3.83
N ASP A 104 -8.67 -1.56 -3.62
CA ASP A 104 -7.60 -2.47 -4.05
C ASP A 104 -7.46 -2.48 -5.57
N ALA A 105 -8.59 -2.52 -6.28
CA ALA A 105 -8.61 -2.39 -7.74
C ALA A 105 -7.97 -1.08 -8.22
N ARG A 106 -8.20 0.03 -7.50
CA ARG A 106 -7.60 1.30 -7.86
C ARG A 106 -6.08 1.31 -7.65
N LEU A 107 -5.61 0.71 -6.56
CA LEU A 107 -4.18 0.55 -6.34
C LEU A 107 -3.54 -0.31 -7.43
N VAL A 108 -4.19 -1.41 -7.82
CA VAL A 108 -3.75 -2.26 -8.94
C VAL A 108 -3.74 -1.48 -10.27
N ALA A 109 -4.73 -0.62 -10.51
CA ALA A 109 -4.75 0.23 -11.70
C ALA A 109 -3.54 1.19 -11.74
N VAL A 110 -3.19 1.83 -10.63
CA VAL A 110 -1.98 2.65 -10.53
C VAL A 110 -0.74 1.80 -10.80
N MET A 111 -0.62 0.62 -10.20
CA MET A 111 0.50 -0.28 -10.42
C MET A 111 0.66 -0.63 -11.90
N LYS A 112 -0.43 -0.98 -12.58
CA LYS A 112 -0.41 -1.32 -14.02
C LYS A 112 0.04 -0.14 -14.90
N THR A 113 -0.39 1.08 -14.59
CA THR A 113 -0.02 2.26 -15.36
C THR A 113 1.43 2.73 -15.11
N HIS A 114 2.12 2.09 -14.16
CA HIS A 114 3.52 2.33 -13.83
C HIS A 114 4.41 1.07 -13.99
N ASP A 115 3.90 0.03 -14.66
CA ASP A 115 4.60 -1.25 -14.89
C ASP A 115 5.10 -1.93 -13.59
N VAL A 116 4.39 -1.68 -12.48
CA VAL A 116 4.70 -2.28 -11.18
C VAL A 116 3.95 -3.60 -11.04
N THR A 117 4.69 -4.69 -10.89
CA THR A 117 4.14 -6.06 -10.86
C THR A 117 3.98 -6.63 -9.45
N HIS A 118 4.71 -6.15 -8.45
CA HIS A 118 4.69 -6.72 -7.11
C HIS A 118 4.07 -5.77 -6.09
N ILE A 119 3.17 -6.29 -5.25
CA ILE A 119 2.62 -5.56 -4.12
C ILE A 119 3.01 -6.24 -2.80
N LEU A 120 3.68 -5.49 -1.92
CA LEU A 120 3.95 -5.94 -0.56
C LEU A 120 2.70 -5.68 0.29
N THR A 121 2.13 -6.73 0.88
CA THR A 121 0.89 -6.69 1.65
C THR A 121 0.81 -7.83 2.65
N PHE A 122 0.13 -7.63 3.79
CA PHE A 122 -0.27 -8.72 4.67
C PHE A 122 -1.58 -9.40 4.24
N ASN A 123 -2.36 -8.76 3.37
CA ASN A 123 -3.66 -9.25 2.88
C ASN A 123 -3.51 -9.86 1.48
N ILE A 124 -2.80 -10.98 1.38
CA ILE A 124 -2.53 -11.65 0.08
C ILE A 124 -3.82 -11.98 -0.67
N SER A 125 -4.86 -12.45 0.04
CA SER A 125 -6.15 -12.85 -0.55
C SER A 125 -6.80 -11.75 -1.39
N ASP A 126 -6.64 -10.49 -1.00
CA ASP A 126 -7.30 -9.35 -1.65
C ASP A 126 -6.74 -9.11 -3.07
N PHE A 127 -5.51 -9.57 -3.31
CA PHE A 127 -4.78 -9.37 -4.57
C PHE A 127 -4.64 -10.64 -5.43
N THR A 128 -5.02 -11.82 -4.94
CA THR A 128 -4.87 -13.09 -5.70
C THR A 128 -5.61 -13.09 -7.04
N ARG A 129 -6.77 -12.43 -7.11
CA ARG A 129 -7.56 -12.29 -8.35
C ARG A 129 -6.81 -11.57 -9.47
N TYR A 130 -5.81 -10.77 -9.15
CA TYR A 130 -5.02 -10.02 -10.12
C TYR A 130 -3.77 -10.76 -10.61
N ALA A 131 -3.53 -11.99 -10.16
CA ALA A 131 -2.40 -12.81 -10.59
C ALA A 131 -2.42 -13.06 -12.10
N GLN A 132 -3.61 -13.26 -12.68
CA GLN A 132 -3.78 -13.48 -14.13
C GLN A 132 -3.36 -12.29 -15.00
N ILE A 133 -3.34 -11.08 -14.42
CA ILE A 133 -2.91 -9.86 -15.11
C ILE A 133 -1.50 -9.43 -14.68
N GLY A 134 -0.72 -10.33 -14.06
CA GLY A 134 0.69 -10.14 -13.73
C GLY A 134 0.95 -9.43 -12.40
N ILE A 135 -0.03 -9.32 -11.51
CA ILE A 135 0.18 -8.76 -10.17
C ILE A 135 0.52 -9.88 -9.18
N VAL A 136 1.66 -9.75 -8.52
CA VAL A 136 2.16 -10.70 -7.52
C VAL A 136 2.07 -10.08 -6.12
N ALA A 137 1.26 -10.67 -5.26
CA ALA A 137 1.17 -10.26 -3.86
C ALA A 137 2.25 -10.98 -3.02
N VAL A 138 3.03 -10.21 -2.26
CA VAL A 138 4.13 -10.70 -1.44
C VAL A 138 3.88 -10.35 0.03
N ASN A 139 3.96 -11.36 0.91
CA ASN A 139 3.86 -11.12 2.35
C ASN A 139 5.22 -10.66 2.91
N PRO A 140 5.29 -9.56 3.69
CA PRO A 140 6.53 -9.13 4.33
C PRO A 140 7.22 -10.21 5.18
N SER A 141 6.46 -11.17 5.72
CA SER A 141 7.02 -12.27 6.53
C SER A 141 7.78 -13.32 5.70
N ASN A 142 7.67 -13.28 4.37
CA ASN A 142 8.30 -14.24 3.47
C ASN A 142 9.56 -13.67 2.79
N ILE A 143 10.00 -12.50 3.21
CA ILE A 143 11.21 -11.80 2.78
C ILE A 143 12.25 -11.86 3.93
#